data_990a3963981dfbf719afdc66df80ba0f
#
_entry.id   990a3963981dfbf719afdc66df80ba0f
#
_cell.length_a   1.000
_cell.length_b   1.000
_cell.length_c   1.000
_cell.angle_alpha   90.00
_cell.angle_beta   90.00
_cell.angle_gamma   90.00
#
_symmetry.space_group_name_H-M   'P 1'
#
loop_
_entity.id
_entity.type
_entity.pdbx_description
1 polymer ?
#
loop_
_entity_poly.entity_id
_entity_poly.type
_entity_poly.pdbx_seq_one_letter_code
_entity_poly.pdbx_strand_id
1 'polypeptide(L)'
;MNKWVLLEHKVYSTNSLDIHYDFLVENGLDCLTWKFLKLPILNQASTEISKQPNHRLVWLSRIEHKLSNNRGFVKRIDHGKFKNVSDKLNSEYYRFILDGQLLYGLFEISGNFCKLSENY
;
A
#
# COMPACT_ATOMS: atom_id res chain seq x y z
N MET A 1 -6.55 -15.16 3.29
CA MET A 1 -7.14 -14.58 2.09
C MET A 1 -7.59 -13.16 2.37
N ASN A 2 -7.59 -12.32 1.35
CA ASN A 2 -7.90 -10.89 1.46
C ASN A 2 -6.99 -10.14 2.44
N LYS A 3 -5.72 -10.47 2.40
CA LYS A 3 -4.72 -9.80 3.23
C LYS A 3 -4.16 -8.60 2.50
N TRP A 4 -3.80 -7.58 3.27
CA TRP A 4 -3.07 -6.43 2.77
C TRP A 4 -1.96 -6.07 3.74
N VAL A 5 -0.92 -5.42 3.22
CA VAL A 5 0.17 -4.91 4.04
C VAL A 5 0.56 -3.52 3.55
N LEU A 6 1.09 -2.74 4.48
CA LEU A 6 1.73 -1.46 4.19
C LEU A 6 3.19 -1.59 4.59
N LEU A 7 4.07 -1.43 3.61
CA LEU A 7 5.51 -1.58 3.80
C LEU A 7 6.17 -0.21 3.72
N GLU A 8 7.09 0.06 4.64
CA GLU A 8 7.96 1.22 4.59
C GLU A 8 9.28 0.78 3.98
N HIS A 9 9.70 1.43 2.90
CA HIS A 9 10.94 1.13 2.21
C HIS A 9 11.89 2.31 2.38
N LYS A 10 13.02 2.07 3.05
CA LYS A 10 14.06 3.06 3.28
C LYS A 10 15.28 2.71 2.46
N VAL A 11 15.78 3.67 1.71
CA VAL A 11 17.01 3.54 0.93
C VAL A 11 17.98 4.60 1.39
N TYR A 12 19.12 4.16 1.94
CA TYR A 12 20.16 5.06 2.41
C TYR A 12 21.19 5.28 1.29
N SER A 13 21.53 6.52 1.04
CA SER A 13 22.64 6.88 0.17
C SER A 13 23.61 7.79 0.94
N THR A 14 24.71 8.21 0.32
CA THR A 14 25.82 8.89 1.01
C THR A 14 25.36 10.09 1.84
N ASN A 15 24.42 10.88 1.34
CA ASN A 15 23.96 12.10 2.00
C ASN A 15 22.44 12.21 2.09
N SER A 16 21.73 11.11 1.87
CA SER A 16 20.27 11.18 1.88
C SER A 16 19.62 9.89 2.35
N LEU A 17 18.38 10.01 2.77
CA LEU A 17 17.50 8.92 3.11
C LEU A 17 16.23 9.09 2.29
N ASP A 18 15.96 8.14 1.40
CA ASP A 18 14.72 8.11 0.64
C ASP A 18 13.76 7.13 1.28
N ILE A 19 12.54 7.58 1.53
CA ILE A 19 11.49 6.75 2.10
C ILE A 19 10.30 6.76 1.17
N HIS A 20 9.77 5.58 0.87
CA HIS A 20 8.48 5.45 0.24
C HIS A 20 7.72 4.30 0.88
N TYR A 21 6.45 4.21 0.54
CA TYR A 21 5.55 3.20 1.09
C TYR A 21 4.94 2.39 -0.04
N ASP A 22 4.84 1.08 0.18
CA ASP A 22 4.20 0.17 -0.75
C ASP A 22 2.96 -0.41 -0.10
N PHE A 23 1.81 -0.23 -0.75
CA PHE A 23 0.54 -0.81 -0.34
C PHE A 23 0.26 -2.01 -1.23
N LEU A 24 0.17 -3.18 -0.63
CA LEU A 24 -0.02 -4.44 -1.33
C LEU A 24 -1.32 -5.10 -0.88
N VAL A 25 -2.14 -5.50 -1.85
CA VAL A 25 -3.34 -6.29 -1.57
C VAL A 25 -3.26 -7.63 -2.29
N GLU A 26 -3.61 -8.67 -1.57
CA GLU A 26 -3.65 -10.03 -2.12
C GLU A 26 -4.63 -10.11 -3.29
N ASN A 27 -4.18 -10.68 -4.41
CA ASN A 27 -4.97 -10.79 -5.63
C ASN A 27 -4.68 -12.12 -6.32
N GLY A 28 -5.16 -13.23 -5.73
CA GLY A 28 -4.93 -14.56 -6.29
C GLY A 28 -3.48 -14.99 -6.12
N LEU A 29 -2.73 -15.02 -7.23
CA LEU A 29 -1.37 -15.56 -7.25
C LEU A 29 -0.29 -14.53 -6.92
N ASP A 30 -0.67 -13.26 -6.81
CA ASP A 30 0.26 -12.17 -6.50
C ASP A 30 -0.45 -11.05 -5.73
N CYS A 31 0.22 -9.90 -5.62
CA CYS A 31 -0.32 -8.73 -4.93
C CYS A 31 -0.40 -7.55 -5.88
N LEU A 32 -1.57 -6.91 -5.96
CA LEU A 32 -1.66 -5.58 -6.53
C LEU A 32 -0.86 -4.63 -5.65
N THR A 33 -0.08 -3.75 -6.25
CA THR A 33 0.86 -2.91 -5.53
C THR A 33 0.77 -1.46 -5.97
N TRP A 34 0.76 -0.56 -4.99
CA TRP A 34 0.83 0.88 -5.21
C TRP A 34 1.94 1.46 -4.35
N LYS A 35 2.55 2.53 -4.85
CA LYS A 35 3.63 3.24 -4.16
C LYS A 35 3.19 4.66 -3.86
N PHE A 36 3.49 5.15 -2.66
CA PHE A 36 3.29 6.56 -2.33
C PHE A 36 4.40 7.08 -1.42
N LEU A 37 4.65 8.39 -1.51
CA LEU A 37 5.69 9.07 -0.76
C LEU A 37 5.18 9.57 0.58
N LYS A 38 3.87 9.84 0.69
CA LYS A 38 3.23 10.30 1.91
C LYS A 38 2.03 9.42 2.20
N LEU A 39 1.88 9.03 3.45
CA LEU A 39 0.72 8.25 3.87
C LEU A 39 -0.54 9.10 3.82
N PRO A 40 -1.65 8.55 3.31
CA PRO A 40 -2.93 9.26 3.39
C PRO A 40 -3.35 9.40 4.85
N ILE A 41 -4.00 10.52 5.15
CA ILE A 41 -4.50 10.83 6.48
C ILE A 41 -6.01 10.75 6.44
N LEU A 42 -6.60 10.10 7.45
CA LEU A 42 -8.05 9.90 7.54
C LEU A 42 -8.81 11.21 7.41
N ASN A 43 -9.80 11.22 6.50
CA ASN A 43 -10.67 12.37 6.24
C ASN A 43 -9.96 13.62 5.72
N GLN A 44 -8.74 13.47 5.18
CA GLN A 44 -7.99 14.58 4.59
C GLN A 44 -8.07 14.54 3.06
N ALA A 45 -7.46 15.53 2.44
CA ALA A 45 -7.41 15.64 0.98
C ALA A 45 -6.65 14.46 0.36
N SER A 46 -6.84 14.27 -0.95
CA SER A 46 -6.21 13.19 -1.70
C SER A 46 -4.69 13.27 -1.67
N THR A 47 -4.05 12.11 -1.66
CA THR A 47 -2.60 11.94 -1.69
C THR A 47 -2.21 11.26 -3.00
N GLU A 48 -1.07 11.63 -3.55
CA GLU A 48 -0.57 11.00 -4.78
C GLU A 48 -0.15 9.56 -4.51
N ILE A 49 -0.45 8.70 -5.48
CA ILE A 49 -0.11 7.28 -5.44
C ILE A 49 0.17 6.82 -6.87
N SER A 50 1.01 5.81 -7.05
CA SER A 50 1.28 5.27 -8.38
C SER A 50 1.19 3.75 -8.37
N LYS A 51 0.51 3.19 -9.39
CA LYS A 51 0.42 1.74 -9.56
C LYS A 51 1.78 1.19 -9.92
N GLN A 52 2.18 0.13 -9.26
CA GLN A 52 3.44 -0.56 -9.48
C GLN A 52 3.21 -1.95 -10.07
N PRO A 53 4.26 -2.60 -10.63
CA PRO A 53 4.18 -4.02 -10.97
C PRO A 53 3.78 -4.84 -9.76
N ASN A 54 3.00 -5.91 -10.02
CA ASN A 54 2.53 -6.78 -8.96
C ASN A 54 3.70 -7.41 -8.20
N HIS A 55 3.56 -7.52 -6.88
CA HIS A 55 4.57 -8.14 -6.01
C HIS A 55 4.18 -9.59 -5.69
N ARG A 56 5.18 -10.39 -5.30
CA ARG A 56 4.96 -11.78 -4.91
C ARG A 56 4.22 -11.87 -3.58
N LEU A 57 3.44 -12.95 -3.40
CA LEU A 57 2.66 -13.17 -2.19
C LEU A 57 3.50 -13.23 -0.91
N VAL A 58 4.77 -13.59 -1.00
CA VAL A 58 5.65 -13.69 0.16
C VAL A 58 5.73 -12.35 0.93
N TRP A 59 5.53 -11.23 0.25
CA TRP A 59 5.59 -9.91 0.90
C TRP A 59 4.43 -9.67 1.86
N LEU A 60 3.36 -10.43 1.77
CA LEU A 60 2.24 -10.33 2.73
C LEU A 60 2.61 -10.86 4.12
N SER A 61 3.63 -11.69 4.22
CA SER A 61 4.02 -12.30 5.49
C SER A 61 5.36 -11.79 6.04
N ARG A 62 6.11 -11.02 5.27
CA ARG A 62 7.39 -10.48 5.73
C ARG A 62 7.18 -9.30 6.65
N ILE A 63 7.87 -9.31 7.80
CA ILE A 63 7.82 -8.22 8.76
C ILE A 63 8.97 -7.24 8.50
N GLU A 64 10.18 -7.77 8.29
CA GLU A 64 11.36 -6.99 7.97
C GLU A 64 12.18 -7.71 6.92
N HIS A 65 12.85 -6.96 6.05
CA HIS A 65 13.70 -7.55 5.04
C HIS A 65 14.72 -6.55 4.53
N LYS A 66 16.01 -6.94 4.57
CA LYS A 66 17.08 -6.17 3.96
C LYS A 66 17.19 -6.63 2.50
N LEU A 67 17.08 -5.68 1.58
CA LEU A 67 17.22 -5.97 0.16
C LEU A 67 18.69 -6.10 -0.23
N SER A 68 18.96 -6.98 -1.19
CA SER A 68 20.32 -7.17 -1.71
C SER A 68 20.77 -5.96 -2.54
N ASN A 69 22.10 -5.85 -2.76
CA ASN A 69 22.72 -4.81 -3.61
C ASN A 69 22.39 -3.38 -3.16
N ASN A 70 22.35 -3.15 -1.84
CA ASN A 70 22.10 -1.83 -1.26
C ASN A 70 20.76 -1.19 -1.69
N ARG A 71 19.77 -1.99 -2.05
CA ARG A 71 18.44 -1.49 -2.41
C ARG A 71 17.60 -1.08 -1.20
N GLY A 72 18.15 -1.19 0.01
CA GLY A 72 17.53 -0.66 1.19
C GLY A 72 16.90 -1.71 2.11
N PHE A 73 16.02 -1.23 2.96
CA PHE A 73 15.40 -2.01 4.03
C PHE A 73 13.89 -1.82 3.98
N VAL A 74 13.16 -2.93 4.05
CA VAL A 74 11.70 -2.93 4.02
C VAL A 74 11.18 -3.39 5.38
N LYS A 75 10.21 -2.64 5.91
CA LYS A 75 9.56 -2.96 7.19
C LYS A 75 8.05 -2.84 7.04
N ARG A 76 7.33 -3.85 7.53
CA ARG A 76 5.88 -3.78 7.60
C ARG A 76 5.47 -2.86 8.73
N ILE A 77 4.71 -1.80 8.41
CA ILE A 77 4.26 -0.82 9.41
C ILE A 77 2.76 -0.90 9.67
N ASP A 78 2.01 -1.57 8.81
CA ASP A 78 0.59 -1.84 9.02
C ASP A 78 0.18 -3.06 8.22
N HIS A 79 -0.92 -3.68 8.61
CA HIS A 79 -1.44 -4.86 7.93
C HIS A 79 -2.85 -5.18 8.39
N GLY A 80 -3.52 -6.06 7.67
CA GLY A 80 -4.83 -6.53 8.06
C GLY A 80 -5.51 -7.28 6.94
N LYS A 81 -6.83 -7.27 7.00
CA LYS A 81 -7.70 -7.83 5.97
C LYS A 81 -8.41 -6.71 5.25
N PHE A 82 -8.83 -6.97 4.04
CA PHE A 82 -9.58 -5.97 3.27
C PHE A 82 -10.87 -6.58 2.72
N LYS A 83 -11.83 -5.71 2.51
CA LYS A 83 -13.05 -6.01 1.74
C LYS A 83 -13.00 -5.17 0.49
N ASN A 84 -13.05 -5.83 -0.67
CA ASN A 84 -13.08 -5.12 -1.95
C ASN A 84 -14.50 -4.69 -2.27
N VAL A 85 -14.74 -3.39 -2.31
CA VAL A 85 -16.03 -2.79 -2.67
C VAL A 85 -15.93 -1.98 -3.95
N SER A 86 -14.91 -2.29 -4.77
CA SER A 86 -14.67 -1.62 -6.04
C SER A 86 -15.78 -1.89 -7.04
N ASP A 87 -16.02 -0.91 -7.92
CA ASP A 87 -16.85 -1.09 -9.10
C ASP A 87 -16.04 -1.87 -10.15
N LYS A 88 -16.53 -3.03 -10.55
CA LYS A 88 -15.86 -3.89 -11.53
C LYS A 88 -15.80 -3.29 -12.93
N LEU A 89 -16.60 -2.27 -13.21
CA LEU A 89 -16.66 -1.65 -14.55
C LEU A 89 -15.54 -0.62 -14.77
N ASN A 90 -14.81 -0.24 -13.71
CA ASN A 90 -13.74 0.75 -13.80
C ASN A 90 -12.44 0.14 -13.30
N SER A 91 -11.52 -0.17 -14.23
CA SER A 91 -10.25 -0.83 -13.92
C SER A 91 -9.22 0.06 -13.27
N GLU A 92 -9.44 1.38 -13.22
CA GLU A 92 -8.50 2.32 -12.59
C GLU A 92 -9.00 2.83 -11.25
N TYR A 93 -10.16 2.36 -10.81
CA TYR A 93 -10.78 2.80 -9.58
C TYR A 93 -10.95 1.63 -8.62
N TYR A 94 -10.35 1.75 -7.46
CA TYR A 94 -10.38 0.71 -6.42
C TYR A 94 -10.96 1.28 -5.14
N ARG A 95 -11.75 0.48 -4.44
CA ARG A 95 -12.29 0.83 -3.15
C ARG A 95 -12.15 -0.36 -2.22
N PHE A 96 -11.37 -0.17 -1.17
CA PHE A 96 -11.13 -1.21 -0.18
C PHE A 96 -11.54 -0.72 1.21
N ILE A 97 -12.19 -1.59 1.98
CA ILE A 97 -12.40 -1.34 3.40
C ILE A 97 -11.26 -2.02 4.13
N LEU A 98 -10.47 -1.25 4.88
CA LEU A 98 -9.28 -1.69 5.58
C LEU A 98 -9.50 -1.67 7.09
N ASP A 99 -8.82 -2.57 7.79
CA ASP A 99 -8.92 -2.73 9.24
C ASP A 99 -7.59 -2.55 9.96
N GLY A 100 -6.66 -1.79 9.37
CA GLY A 100 -5.37 -1.52 9.97
C GLY A 100 -5.40 -0.48 11.07
N GLN A 101 -4.22 -0.10 11.53
CA GLN A 101 -4.05 0.94 12.55
C GLN A 101 -3.73 2.29 11.94
N LEU A 102 -2.90 2.31 10.90
CA LEU A 102 -2.58 3.51 10.14
C LEU A 102 -3.57 3.71 8.99
N LEU A 103 -3.94 2.61 8.32
CA LEU A 103 -4.92 2.63 7.24
C LEU A 103 -6.16 1.88 7.71
N TYR A 104 -7.22 2.61 8.01
CA TYR A 104 -8.50 2.01 8.39
C TYR A 104 -9.66 2.81 7.79
N GLY A 105 -10.76 2.12 7.53
CA GLY A 105 -11.91 2.71 6.87
C GLY A 105 -11.89 2.47 5.37
N LEU A 106 -12.46 3.40 4.62
CA LEU A 106 -12.56 3.30 3.17
C LEU A 106 -11.34 3.93 2.52
N PHE A 107 -10.58 3.09 1.82
CA PHE A 107 -9.43 3.52 1.04
C PHE A 107 -9.79 3.49 -0.44
N GLU A 108 -9.87 4.67 -1.05
CA GLU A 108 -10.24 4.84 -2.45
C GLU A 108 -9.01 5.23 -3.27
N ILE A 109 -8.79 4.53 -4.37
CA ILE A 109 -7.72 4.81 -5.33
C ILE A 109 -8.38 5.13 -6.66
N SER A 110 -8.10 6.32 -7.19
CA SER A 110 -8.61 6.76 -8.47
C SER A 110 -7.46 7.31 -9.29
N GLY A 111 -7.05 6.57 -10.32
CA GLY A 111 -5.88 6.95 -11.12
C GLY A 111 -4.63 7.04 -10.25
N ASN A 112 -4.04 8.23 -10.19
CA ASN A 112 -2.81 8.49 -9.44
C ASN A 112 -3.05 9.15 -8.08
N PHE A 113 -4.27 9.04 -7.54
CA PHE A 113 -4.60 9.66 -6.26
C PHE A 113 -5.34 8.67 -5.38
N CYS A 114 -5.16 8.81 -4.06
CA CYS A 114 -5.90 8.01 -3.10
C CYS A 114 -6.45 8.88 -1.97
N LYS A 115 -7.47 8.38 -1.31
CA LYS A 115 -8.13 9.06 -0.20
C LYS A 115 -8.58 8.03 0.83
N LEU A 116 -8.40 8.37 2.10
CA LEU A 116 -8.82 7.53 3.21
C LEU A 116 -9.92 8.25 3.99
N SER A 117 -11.06 7.58 4.18
CA SER A 117 -12.17 8.15 4.93
C SER A 117 -12.80 7.10 5.84
N GLU A 118 -13.44 7.55 6.92
CA GLU A 118 -14.12 6.63 7.83
C GLU A 118 -15.57 6.33 7.41
N ASN A 119 -16.10 7.08 6.45
CA ASN A 119 -17.47 6.91 5.97
C ASN A 119 -17.53 5.89 4.83
N TYR A 120 -18.26 4.81 5.07
CA TYR A 120 -18.46 3.78 4.06
C TYR A 120 -19.75 3.00 4.29
#